data_da150ed943919b79aeea2f1815d35826
#
_entry.id   da150ed943919b79aeea2f1815d35826
#
_cell.length_a   1.000
_cell.length_b   1.000
_cell.length_c   1.000
_cell.angle_alpha   90.00
_cell.angle_beta   90.00
_cell.angle_gamma   90.00
#
_symmetry.space_group_name_H-M   'P 1'
#
loop_
_entity.id
_entity.type
_entity.pdbx_description
1 polymer ?
#
loop_
_entity_poly.entity_id
_entity_poly.type
_entity_poly.pdbx_seq_one_letter_code
_entity_poly.pdbx_strand_id
1 'polypeptide(L)'
;MKNILITGGAGFIGSHLVRLMVNKYPAYRIINLDKLTYAGNLANLKDIEKNPNDVFEKADICDFPAIQAIFEKYQVDGVIHLAAESHVDRSIKDPFSFAQTNVMGTLSMLQAAKLAWEGHFDDKLFYHVSTDEVYGALQPGKELFTEKTKYDPHSPYSASKASSDHFVRAYHDTYGLPVKISNCSNNYGSYQFPEKLIPLFINNIRHNKPLPVYGKGENVRDWLFVEDHARAIDLIFHKGKVGDTYNIGGFNEWKNIDLIKVLIKVTDRLLGRPEGASDHLITYVTDRAGHDLRYAIDSTKLKNELGWEPSLQFEEGIEKTVKWYLENQEWLDNVTSGDYQKYYEMMYK
;
A
#
# COMPACT_ATOMS: atom_id res chain seq x y z
N MET A 1 -23.48 -14.01 -8.71
CA MET A 1 -22.02 -13.99 -8.41
C MET A 1 -21.54 -12.58 -8.64
N LYS A 2 -20.88 -11.94 -7.66
CA LYS A 2 -20.29 -10.59 -7.88
C LYS A 2 -18.91 -10.73 -8.50
N ASN A 3 -18.63 -9.90 -9.50
CA ASN A 3 -17.33 -9.83 -10.16
C ASN A 3 -16.60 -8.58 -9.66
N ILE A 4 -15.56 -8.78 -8.85
CA ILE A 4 -14.80 -7.71 -8.20
C ILE A 4 -13.42 -7.61 -8.84
N LEU A 5 -13.11 -6.46 -9.42
CA LEU A 5 -11.82 -6.14 -10.00
C LEU A 5 -10.91 -5.52 -8.93
N ILE A 6 -9.80 -6.17 -8.63
CA ILE A 6 -8.76 -5.67 -7.73
C ILE A 6 -7.53 -5.32 -8.56
N THR A 7 -7.14 -4.05 -8.61
CA THR A 7 -5.94 -3.62 -9.31
C THR A 7 -4.74 -3.57 -8.38
N GLY A 8 -3.55 -3.90 -8.89
CA GLY A 8 -2.35 -4.00 -8.05
C GLY A 8 -2.34 -5.25 -7.16
N GLY A 9 -3.10 -6.29 -7.54
CA GLY A 9 -3.31 -7.45 -6.70
C GLY A 9 -2.12 -8.41 -6.59
N ALA A 10 -1.10 -8.30 -7.44
CA ALA A 10 0.17 -9.01 -7.29
C ALA A 10 1.21 -8.23 -6.47
N GLY A 11 0.88 -7.01 -6.01
CA GLY A 11 1.70 -6.20 -5.14
C GLY A 11 1.59 -6.58 -3.66
N PHE A 12 2.23 -5.81 -2.79
CA PHE A 12 2.27 -6.03 -1.35
C PHE A 12 0.87 -6.06 -0.71
N ILE A 13 0.18 -4.92 -0.64
CA ILE A 13 -1.15 -4.81 0.01
C ILE A 13 -2.18 -5.60 -0.80
N GLY A 14 -2.12 -5.51 -2.13
CA GLY A 14 -3.06 -6.17 -3.02
C GLY A 14 -3.09 -7.68 -2.88
N SER A 15 -1.95 -8.35 -2.71
CA SER A 15 -1.89 -9.81 -2.54
C SER A 15 -2.57 -10.29 -1.24
N HIS A 16 -2.44 -9.54 -0.16
CA HIS A 16 -3.16 -9.83 1.08
C HIS A 16 -4.67 -9.65 0.92
N LEU A 17 -5.08 -8.60 0.20
CA LEU A 17 -6.51 -8.37 -0.06
C LEU A 17 -7.10 -9.44 -0.98
N VAL A 18 -6.43 -9.78 -2.09
CA VAL A 18 -6.90 -10.85 -2.99
C VAL A 18 -7.04 -12.16 -2.22
N ARG A 19 -6.03 -12.55 -1.43
CA ARG A 19 -6.06 -13.74 -0.59
C ARG A 19 -7.24 -13.74 0.38
N LEU A 20 -7.49 -12.61 1.05
CA LEU A 20 -8.64 -12.45 1.95
C LEU A 20 -9.96 -12.63 1.20
N MET A 21 -10.11 -11.96 0.06
CA MET A 21 -11.37 -11.94 -0.69
C MET A 21 -11.72 -13.30 -1.28
N VAL A 22 -10.78 -14.00 -1.90
CA VAL A 22 -11.04 -15.33 -2.49
C VAL A 22 -11.38 -16.39 -1.45
N ASN A 23 -10.78 -16.30 -0.26
CA ASN A 23 -11.03 -17.25 0.83
C ASN A 23 -12.32 -16.95 1.58
N LYS A 24 -12.67 -15.67 1.76
CA LYS A 24 -13.83 -15.25 2.54
C LYS A 24 -15.13 -15.25 1.74
N TYR A 25 -15.08 -15.02 0.44
CA TYR A 25 -16.27 -14.82 -0.41
C TYR A 25 -16.31 -15.81 -1.58
N PRO A 26 -16.67 -17.08 -1.34
CA PRO A 26 -16.68 -18.10 -2.40
C PRO A 26 -17.71 -17.83 -3.51
N ALA A 27 -18.68 -16.92 -3.26
CA ALA A 27 -19.65 -16.48 -4.25
C ALA A 27 -19.16 -15.32 -5.13
N TYR A 28 -17.95 -14.79 -4.89
CA TYR A 28 -17.34 -13.74 -5.70
C TYR A 28 -16.38 -14.35 -6.72
N ARG A 29 -16.27 -13.70 -7.87
CA ARG A 29 -15.12 -13.85 -8.77
C ARG A 29 -14.22 -12.66 -8.55
N ILE A 30 -12.97 -12.89 -8.20
CA ILE A 30 -11.97 -11.85 -8.03
C ILE A 30 -11.15 -11.80 -9.32
N ILE A 31 -11.24 -10.68 -10.02
CA ILE A 31 -10.40 -10.39 -11.18
C ILE A 31 -9.20 -9.61 -10.65
N ASN A 32 -8.07 -10.28 -10.58
CA ASN A 32 -6.82 -9.73 -10.07
C ASN A 32 -6.03 -9.14 -11.22
N LEU A 33 -5.98 -7.82 -11.33
CA LEU A 33 -5.29 -7.09 -12.39
C LEU A 33 -3.98 -6.51 -11.88
N ASP A 34 -2.88 -6.83 -12.58
CA ASP A 34 -1.57 -6.26 -12.31
C ASP A 34 -0.75 -6.15 -13.59
N LYS A 35 0.03 -5.09 -13.71
CA LYS A 35 0.96 -4.89 -14.84
C LYS A 35 2.23 -5.74 -14.70
N LEU A 36 2.52 -6.23 -13.47
CA LEU A 36 3.75 -6.91 -13.10
C LEU A 36 4.99 -6.04 -13.35
N THR A 37 4.99 -4.85 -12.77
CA THR A 37 6.18 -4.01 -12.68
C THR A 37 7.15 -4.56 -11.63
N TYR A 38 8.17 -3.82 -11.27
CA TYR A 38 9.20 -4.26 -10.33
C TYR A 38 8.67 -4.75 -8.96
N ALA A 39 7.54 -4.21 -8.49
CA ALA A 39 6.93 -4.55 -7.20
C ALA A 39 5.77 -5.55 -7.28
N GLY A 40 5.27 -5.86 -8.48
CA GLY A 40 4.25 -6.87 -8.74
C GLY A 40 4.87 -8.24 -8.99
N ASN A 41 4.49 -9.24 -8.17
CA ASN A 41 5.07 -10.59 -8.29
C ASN A 41 4.01 -11.66 -8.01
N LEU A 42 3.76 -12.54 -8.98
CA LEU A 42 2.80 -13.65 -8.83
C LEU A 42 3.20 -14.65 -7.74
N ALA A 43 4.49 -14.70 -7.35
CA ALA A 43 4.91 -15.50 -6.20
C ALA A 43 4.24 -15.08 -4.89
N ASN A 44 3.73 -13.83 -4.80
CA ASN A 44 2.95 -13.34 -3.66
C ASN A 44 1.58 -14.05 -3.52
N LEU A 45 1.12 -14.72 -4.57
CA LEU A 45 -0.21 -15.34 -4.68
C LEU A 45 -0.14 -16.86 -4.86
N LYS A 46 1.04 -17.47 -4.72
CA LYS A 46 1.29 -18.89 -4.98
C LYS A 46 0.36 -19.81 -4.17
N ASP A 47 0.03 -19.43 -2.95
CA ASP A 47 -0.84 -20.18 -2.05
C ASP A 47 -2.32 -20.21 -2.51
N ILE A 48 -2.73 -19.25 -3.34
CA ILE A 48 -4.10 -19.15 -3.87
C ILE A 48 -4.18 -19.33 -5.39
N GLU A 49 -3.08 -19.61 -6.09
CA GLU A 49 -3.04 -19.68 -7.57
C GLU A 49 -4.02 -20.68 -8.18
N LYS A 50 -4.44 -21.69 -7.41
CA LYS A 50 -5.41 -22.73 -7.83
C LYS A 50 -6.84 -22.46 -7.38
N ASN A 51 -7.08 -21.32 -6.71
CA ASN A 51 -8.43 -20.98 -6.27
C ASN A 51 -9.28 -20.64 -7.50
N PRO A 52 -10.41 -21.34 -7.76
CA PRO A 52 -11.22 -21.12 -8.94
C PRO A 52 -11.89 -19.74 -8.99
N ASN A 53 -11.91 -19.02 -7.88
CA ASN A 53 -12.50 -17.69 -7.78
C ASN A 53 -11.48 -16.56 -8.07
N ASP A 54 -10.19 -16.88 -8.22
CA ASP A 54 -9.13 -15.94 -8.61
C ASP A 54 -8.85 -16.05 -10.10
N VAL A 55 -8.94 -14.93 -10.80
CA VAL A 55 -8.62 -14.84 -12.23
C VAL A 55 -7.60 -13.73 -12.41
N PHE A 56 -6.40 -14.07 -12.85
CA PHE A 56 -5.36 -13.08 -13.10
C PHE A 56 -5.45 -12.49 -14.51
N GLU A 57 -5.42 -11.15 -14.60
CA GLU A 57 -5.32 -10.38 -15.84
C GLU A 57 -4.08 -9.50 -15.80
N LYS A 58 -3.17 -9.71 -16.76
CA LYS A 58 -2.00 -8.84 -16.94
C LYS A 58 -2.37 -7.65 -17.80
N ALA A 59 -2.53 -6.47 -17.19
CA ALA A 59 -2.85 -5.25 -17.93
C ALA A 59 -2.30 -4.01 -17.23
N ASP A 60 -2.10 -2.95 -18.01
CA ASP A 60 -1.76 -1.61 -17.52
C ASP A 60 -3.06 -0.81 -17.31
N ILE A 61 -3.25 -0.23 -16.12
CA ILE A 61 -4.40 0.62 -15.83
C ILE A 61 -4.46 1.87 -16.74
N CYS A 62 -3.34 2.25 -17.35
CA CYS A 62 -3.26 3.34 -18.32
C CYS A 62 -3.72 2.94 -19.73
N ASP A 63 -3.82 1.66 -20.02
CA ASP A 63 -4.34 1.15 -21.30
C ASP A 63 -5.87 1.10 -21.27
N PHE A 64 -6.48 2.24 -21.56
CA PHE A 64 -7.94 2.39 -21.50
C PHE A 64 -8.72 1.36 -22.32
N PRO A 65 -8.36 1.05 -23.59
CA PRO A 65 -9.01 -0.01 -24.35
C PRO A 65 -8.94 -1.39 -23.69
N ALA A 66 -7.78 -1.75 -23.11
CA ALA A 66 -7.62 -3.02 -22.42
C ALA A 66 -8.51 -3.07 -21.15
N ILE A 67 -8.58 -1.96 -20.41
CA ILE A 67 -9.43 -1.87 -19.21
C ILE A 67 -10.90 -1.97 -19.58
N GLN A 68 -11.37 -1.28 -20.64
CA GLN A 68 -12.75 -1.42 -21.13
C GLN A 68 -13.08 -2.88 -21.48
N ALA A 69 -12.18 -3.55 -22.21
CA ALA A 69 -12.39 -4.96 -22.59
C ALA A 69 -12.50 -5.88 -21.35
N ILE A 70 -11.76 -5.61 -20.28
CA ILE A 70 -11.84 -6.35 -19.01
C ILE A 70 -13.20 -6.12 -18.33
N PHE A 71 -13.68 -4.86 -18.27
CA PHE A 71 -15.02 -4.56 -17.73
C PHE A 71 -16.12 -5.28 -18.49
N GLU A 72 -16.05 -5.31 -19.81
CA GLU A 72 -17.02 -6.01 -20.69
C GLU A 72 -16.93 -7.53 -20.52
N LYS A 73 -15.71 -8.09 -20.56
CA LYS A 73 -15.46 -9.54 -20.46
C LYS A 73 -16.01 -10.13 -19.15
N TYR A 74 -15.80 -9.43 -18.05
CA TYR A 74 -16.15 -9.96 -16.72
C TYR A 74 -17.43 -9.36 -16.15
N GLN A 75 -18.07 -8.41 -16.81
CA GLN A 75 -19.24 -7.70 -16.29
C GLN A 75 -18.98 -7.22 -14.85
N VAL A 76 -17.92 -6.41 -14.68
CA VAL A 76 -17.41 -5.98 -13.37
C VAL A 76 -18.49 -5.27 -12.55
N ASP A 77 -18.69 -5.70 -11.31
CA ASP A 77 -19.67 -5.12 -10.37
C ASP A 77 -19.04 -4.15 -9.37
N GLY A 78 -17.79 -4.39 -9.04
CA GLY A 78 -17.05 -3.55 -8.08
C GLY A 78 -15.57 -3.48 -8.42
N VAL A 79 -14.96 -2.36 -8.05
CA VAL A 79 -13.52 -2.12 -8.19
C VAL A 79 -12.93 -1.82 -6.83
N ILE A 80 -11.79 -2.43 -6.50
CA ILE A 80 -10.91 -2.01 -5.42
C ILE A 80 -9.58 -1.63 -6.06
N HIS A 81 -9.31 -0.33 -6.10
CA HIS A 81 -8.20 0.22 -6.86
C HIS A 81 -7.00 0.51 -5.98
N LEU A 82 -5.97 -0.38 -6.06
CA LEU A 82 -4.72 -0.24 -5.33
C LEU A 82 -3.51 -0.02 -6.25
N ALA A 83 -3.62 -0.30 -7.55
CA ALA A 83 -2.50 -0.13 -8.48
C ALA A 83 -2.00 1.32 -8.48
N ALA A 84 -0.72 1.50 -8.15
CA ALA A 84 -0.07 2.80 -8.08
C ALA A 84 1.46 2.65 -8.10
N GLU A 85 2.15 3.68 -8.57
CA GLU A 85 3.53 3.92 -8.19
C GLU A 85 3.56 4.49 -6.77
N SER A 86 4.42 3.98 -5.86
CA SER A 86 4.29 4.26 -4.42
C SER A 86 5.59 4.60 -3.69
N HIS A 87 6.72 4.71 -4.38
CA HIS A 87 8.01 4.98 -3.75
C HIS A 87 8.41 6.45 -3.90
N VAL A 88 8.44 7.20 -2.79
CA VAL A 88 8.71 8.66 -2.80
C VAL A 88 10.02 8.99 -3.51
N ASP A 89 11.13 8.28 -3.21
CA ASP A 89 12.43 8.58 -3.83
C ASP A 89 12.41 8.35 -5.36
N ARG A 90 11.66 7.36 -5.84
CA ARG A 90 11.43 7.18 -7.29
C ARG A 90 10.64 8.34 -7.87
N SER A 91 9.65 8.86 -7.14
CA SER A 91 8.83 9.99 -7.61
C SER A 91 9.63 11.28 -7.76
N ILE A 92 10.65 11.48 -6.92
CA ILE A 92 11.57 12.63 -7.02
C ILE A 92 12.44 12.51 -8.27
N LYS A 93 12.83 11.29 -8.65
CA LYS A 93 13.68 11.05 -9.84
C LYS A 93 12.89 11.04 -11.15
N ASP A 94 11.68 10.46 -11.12
CA ASP A 94 10.78 10.35 -12.29
C ASP A 94 9.33 10.67 -11.90
N PRO A 95 8.98 11.96 -11.77
CA PRO A 95 7.62 12.38 -11.44
C PRO A 95 6.60 12.05 -12.53
N PHE A 96 7.04 11.93 -13.79
CA PHE A 96 6.13 11.67 -14.92
C PHE A 96 5.50 10.29 -14.84
N SER A 97 6.25 9.25 -14.48
CA SER A 97 5.70 7.90 -14.32
C SER A 97 4.65 7.86 -13.21
N PHE A 98 4.82 8.65 -12.14
CA PHE A 98 3.85 8.77 -11.06
C PHE A 98 2.56 9.49 -11.49
N ALA A 99 2.69 10.59 -12.24
CA ALA A 99 1.53 11.27 -12.81
C ALA A 99 0.79 10.35 -13.81
N GLN A 100 1.52 9.68 -14.68
CA GLN A 100 0.92 8.77 -15.66
C GLN A 100 0.18 7.62 -14.97
N THR A 101 0.81 6.91 -14.05
CA THR A 101 0.20 5.75 -13.39
C THR A 101 -0.89 6.16 -12.41
N ASN A 102 -0.59 7.08 -11.50
CA ASN A 102 -1.50 7.38 -10.39
C ASN A 102 -2.65 8.28 -10.81
N VAL A 103 -2.42 9.26 -11.69
CA VAL A 103 -3.48 10.17 -12.13
C VAL A 103 -4.19 9.61 -13.37
N MET A 104 -3.45 9.41 -14.47
CA MET A 104 -4.06 8.97 -15.72
C MET A 104 -4.59 7.54 -15.63
N GLY A 105 -3.87 6.63 -14.92
CA GLY A 105 -4.35 5.27 -14.67
C GLY A 105 -5.64 5.25 -13.85
N THR A 106 -5.73 6.04 -12.78
CA THR A 106 -6.96 6.16 -11.99
C THR A 106 -8.10 6.75 -12.83
N LEU A 107 -7.83 7.78 -13.63
CA LEU A 107 -8.82 8.37 -14.54
C LEU A 107 -9.32 7.35 -15.56
N SER A 108 -8.43 6.54 -16.14
CA SER A 108 -8.79 5.44 -17.05
C SER A 108 -9.74 4.42 -16.37
N MET A 109 -9.42 4.02 -15.14
CA MET A 109 -10.28 3.10 -14.37
C MET A 109 -11.66 3.69 -14.04
N LEU A 110 -11.71 4.96 -13.63
CA LEU A 110 -12.96 5.68 -13.34
C LEU A 110 -13.83 5.81 -14.59
N GLN A 111 -13.22 6.16 -15.72
CA GLN A 111 -13.94 6.31 -16.98
C GLN A 111 -14.49 4.97 -17.49
N ALA A 112 -13.72 3.89 -17.35
CA ALA A 112 -14.20 2.55 -17.72
C ALA A 112 -15.37 2.11 -16.83
N ALA A 113 -15.28 2.33 -15.51
CA ALA A 113 -16.37 2.04 -14.58
C ALA A 113 -17.62 2.85 -14.91
N LYS A 114 -17.47 4.17 -15.15
CA LYS A 114 -18.58 5.05 -15.54
C LYS A 114 -19.30 4.53 -16.78
N LEU A 115 -18.56 4.23 -17.84
CA LEU A 115 -19.14 3.77 -19.10
C LEU A 115 -19.81 2.38 -18.96
N ALA A 116 -19.17 1.47 -18.24
CA ALA A 116 -19.71 0.13 -18.02
C ALA A 116 -20.98 0.11 -17.15
N TRP A 117 -21.14 1.07 -16.26
CA TRP A 117 -22.25 1.12 -15.28
C TRP A 117 -23.26 2.22 -15.59
N GLU A 118 -23.09 2.96 -16.69
CA GLU A 118 -23.96 4.09 -17.03
C GLU A 118 -25.44 3.68 -17.04
N GLY A 119 -26.26 4.41 -16.26
CA GLY A 119 -27.67 4.10 -16.06
C GLY A 119 -27.99 2.96 -15.10
N HIS A 120 -27.00 2.27 -14.55
CA HIS A 120 -27.15 1.11 -13.66
C HIS A 120 -26.14 1.12 -12.53
N PHE A 121 -26.16 2.14 -11.66
CA PHE A 121 -25.24 2.27 -10.54
C PHE A 121 -25.64 1.45 -9.30
N ASP A 122 -26.83 0.88 -9.28
CA ASP A 122 -27.28 0.06 -8.18
C ASP A 122 -26.35 -1.15 -8.01
N ASP A 123 -25.94 -1.43 -6.76
CA ASP A 123 -25.00 -2.49 -6.41
C ASP A 123 -23.59 -2.40 -7.01
N LYS A 124 -23.25 -1.27 -7.64
CA LYS A 124 -21.89 -0.99 -8.15
C LYS A 124 -21.10 -0.18 -7.13
N LEU A 125 -19.77 -0.32 -7.18
CA LEU A 125 -18.88 0.43 -6.29
C LEU A 125 -17.48 0.55 -6.86
N PHE A 126 -16.94 1.77 -6.87
CA PHE A 126 -15.53 2.05 -7.10
C PHE A 126 -14.87 2.48 -5.78
N TYR A 127 -13.99 1.64 -5.24
CA TYR A 127 -13.27 1.93 -4.02
C TYR A 127 -11.81 2.24 -4.32
N HIS A 128 -11.37 3.44 -3.98
CA HIS A 128 -10.01 3.93 -4.19
C HIS A 128 -9.19 3.89 -2.90
N VAL A 129 -8.04 3.23 -2.93
CA VAL A 129 -7.09 3.16 -1.82
C VAL A 129 -6.01 4.21 -2.00
N SER A 130 -5.91 5.16 -1.07
CA SER A 130 -4.97 6.26 -1.05
C SER A 130 -4.03 6.20 0.17
N THR A 131 -3.41 7.30 0.53
CA THR A 131 -2.37 7.42 1.55
C THR A 131 -2.59 8.64 2.44
N ASP A 132 -2.13 8.60 3.68
CA ASP A 132 -2.11 9.74 4.59
C ASP A 132 -1.13 10.85 4.15
N GLU A 133 -0.17 10.54 3.28
CA GLU A 133 0.77 11.52 2.75
C GLU A 133 0.11 12.64 1.94
N VAL A 134 -1.16 12.47 1.52
CA VAL A 134 -1.94 13.52 0.86
C VAL A 134 -2.27 14.70 1.79
N TYR A 135 -2.25 14.47 3.11
CA TYR A 135 -2.54 15.51 4.10
C TYR A 135 -1.38 16.46 4.40
N GLY A 136 -0.16 16.11 3.94
CA GLY A 136 1.05 16.87 4.23
C GLY A 136 1.71 16.46 5.55
N ALA A 137 2.37 17.40 6.23
CA ALA A 137 3.14 17.14 7.44
C ALA A 137 2.48 17.68 8.71
N LEU A 138 2.48 16.90 9.78
CA LEU A 138 2.14 17.35 11.12
C LEU A 138 3.38 17.91 11.82
N GLN A 139 3.17 18.94 12.63
CA GLN A 139 4.16 19.42 13.59
C GLN A 139 4.24 18.44 14.80
N PRO A 140 5.33 18.49 15.58
CA PRO A 140 5.40 17.75 16.84
C PRO A 140 4.23 18.14 17.75
N GLY A 141 3.46 17.16 18.22
CA GLY A 141 2.27 17.41 19.05
C GLY A 141 1.34 16.20 19.10
N LYS A 142 0.09 16.46 19.50
CA LYS A 142 -0.97 15.45 19.62
C LYS A 142 -1.97 15.46 18.46
N GLU A 143 -1.82 16.38 17.51
CA GLU A 143 -2.72 16.47 16.37
C GLU A 143 -2.59 15.25 15.46
N LEU A 144 -3.71 14.82 14.91
CA LEU A 144 -3.81 13.72 13.96
C LEU A 144 -4.53 14.17 12.69
N PHE A 145 -4.19 13.58 11.56
CA PHE A 145 -4.97 13.78 10.34
C PHE A 145 -6.33 13.10 10.46
N THR A 146 -7.38 13.89 10.26
CA THR A 146 -8.76 13.40 10.15
C THR A 146 -9.21 13.43 8.70
N GLU A 147 -10.33 12.81 8.37
CA GLU A 147 -10.93 12.86 7.02
C GLU A 147 -11.35 14.28 6.59
N LYS A 148 -11.36 15.25 7.52
CA LYS A 148 -11.64 16.67 7.26
C LYS A 148 -10.37 17.50 7.08
N THR A 149 -9.20 16.94 7.30
CA THR A 149 -7.93 17.62 7.10
C THR A 149 -7.76 17.95 5.62
N LYS A 150 -7.40 19.20 5.33
CA LYS A 150 -7.13 19.64 3.94
C LYS A 150 -5.88 18.96 3.41
N TYR A 151 -5.89 18.64 2.12
CA TYR A 151 -4.74 18.10 1.43
C TYR A 151 -3.66 19.16 1.24
N ASP A 152 -2.41 18.80 1.56
CA ASP A 152 -1.22 19.64 1.41
C ASP A 152 0.01 18.76 1.07
N PRO A 153 -0.01 18.04 -0.08
CA PRO A 153 1.04 17.08 -0.43
C PRO A 153 2.36 17.75 -0.78
N HIS A 154 3.48 17.23 -0.28
CA HIS A 154 4.83 17.82 -0.45
C HIS A 154 5.76 17.01 -1.36
N SER A 155 5.36 15.84 -1.87
CA SER A 155 6.15 15.05 -2.81
C SER A 155 5.40 14.82 -4.12
N PRO A 156 6.10 14.51 -5.25
CA PRO A 156 5.42 14.14 -6.48
C PRO A 156 4.51 12.92 -6.32
N TYR A 157 4.90 11.95 -5.49
CA TYR A 157 4.05 10.81 -5.13
C TYR A 157 2.75 11.27 -4.45
N SER A 158 2.86 11.99 -3.32
CA SER A 158 1.68 12.43 -2.57
C SER A 158 0.80 13.37 -3.38
N ALA A 159 1.38 14.24 -4.21
CA ALA A 159 0.65 15.10 -5.14
C ALA A 159 -0.13 14.28 -6.19
N SER A 160 0.47 13.22 -6.74
CA SER A 160 -0.21 12.33 -7.68
C SER A 160 -1.38 11.57 -7.05
N LYS A 161 -1.22 11.13 -5.78
CA LYS A 161 -2.28 10.46 -5.02
C LYS A 161 -3.41 11.43 -4.66
N ALA A 162 -3.08 12.63 -4.20
CA ALA A 162 -4.07 13.68 -3.93
C ALA A 162 -4.88 14.03 -5.20
N SER A 163 -4.21 14.11 -6.35
CA SER A 163 -4.86 14.34 -7.63
C SER A 163 -5.84 13.21 -7.99
N SER A 164 -5.45 11.95 -7.81
CA SER A 164 -6.36 10.82 -8.05
C SER A 164 -7.55 10.81 -7.10
N ASP A 165 -7.36 11.13 -5.82
CA ASP A 165 -8.46 11.26 -4.86
C ASP A 165 -9.47 12.33 -5.28
N HIS A 166 -8.99 13.47 -5.80
CA HIS A 166 -9.85 14.53 -6.32
C HIS A 166 -10.63 14.09 -7.56
N PHE A 167 -10.03 13.33 -8.48
CA PHE A 167 -10.75 12.76 -9.62
C PHE A 167 -11.83 11.77 -9.16
N VAL A 168 -11.56 10.93 -8.16
CA VAL A 168 -12.56 9.99 -7.62
C VAL A 168 -13.76 10.77 -7.06
N ARG A 169 -13.53 11.83 -6.27
CA ARG A 169 -14.61 12.69 -5.77
C ARG A 169 -15.35 13.41 -6.89
N ALA A 170 -14.63 13.95 -7.85
CA ALA A 170 -15.24 14.64 -8.99
C ALA A 170 -16.15 13.71 -9.82
N TYR A 171 -15.78 12.45 -10.00
CA TYR A 171 -16.64 11.45 -10.68
C TYR A 171 -17.90 11.14 -9.87
N HIS A 172 -17.80 11.11 -8.55
CA HIS A 172 -18.98 10.98 -7.69
C HIS A 172 -19.90 12.19 -7.82
N ASP A 173 -19.37 13.40 -7.64
CA ASP A 173 -20.15 14.63 -7.61
C ASP A 173 -20.74 15.00 -8.97
N THR A 174 -20.00 14.73 -10.06
CA THR A 174 -20.41 15.11 -11.41
C THR A 174 -21.30 14.07 -12.08
N TYR A 175 -20.98 12.78 -11.90
CA TYR A 175 -21.64 11.70 -12.64
C TYR A 175 -22.48 10.77 -11.74
N GLY A 176 -22.46 10.97 -10.42
CA GLY A 176 -23.14 10.08 -9.47
C GLY A 176 -22.48 8.70 -9.32
N LEU A 177 -21.22 8.53 -9.78
CA LEU A 177 -20.53 7.25 -9.66
C LEU A 177 -20.43 6.87 -8.18
N PRO A 178 -20.88 5.67 -7.76
CA PRO A 178 -20.75 5.24 -6.37
C PRO A 178 -19.29 4.97 -6.02
N VAL A 179 -18.71 5.81 -5.16
CA VAL A 179 -17.29 5.73 -4.79
C VAL A 179 -17.11 5.64 -3.29
N LYS A 180 -15.95 5.11 -2.87
CA LYS A 180 -15.40 5.24 -1.53
C LYS A 180 -13.91 5.50 -1.64
N ILE A 181 -13.34 6.18 -0.63
CA ILE A 181 -11.90 6.45 -0.55
C ILE A 181 -11.40 6.02 0.82
N SER A 182 -10.19 5.49 0.90
CA SER A 182 -9.48 5.36 2.16
C SER A 182 -8.06 5.90 2.07
N ASN A 183 -7.60 6.52 3.15
CA ASN A 183 -6.24 6.99 3.32
C ASN A 183 -5.59 6.16 4.43
N CYS A 184 -4.49 5.48 4.13
CA CYS A 184 -3.84 4.61 5.11
C CYS A 184 -2.48 5.15 5.54
N SER A 185 -2.07 4.80 6.76
CA SER A 185 -0.72 5.00 7.26
C SER A 185 0.29 4.02 6.66
N ASN A 186 1.55 4.10 7.10
CA ASN A 186 2.62 3.23 6.59
C ASN A 186 2.34 1.76 6.89
N ASN A 187 2.34 0.94 5.85
CA ASN A 187 2.11 -0.50 5.98
C ASN A 187 3.42 -1.26 6.18
N TYR A 188 3.34 -2.37 6.94
CA TYR A 188 4.41 -3.34 7.08
C TYR A 188 3.84 -4.77 7.15
N GLY A 189 4.66 -5.76 6.81
CA GLY A 189 4.25 -7.17 6.79
C GLY A 189 4.96 -7.97 5.72
N SER A 190 4.50 -9.20 5.49
CA SER A 190 5.02 -10.10 4.47
C SER A 190 4.77 -9.60 3.04
N TYR A 191 5.61 -10.01 2.11
CA TYR A 191 5.55 -9.65 0.67
C TYR A 191 5.82 -8.17 0.33
N GLN A 192 6.24 -7.33 1.30
CA GLN A 192 6.63 -5.96 0.99
C GLN A 192 7.97 -5.93 0.24
N PHE A 193 8.01 -5.22 -0.90
CA PHE A 193 9.21 -5.14 -1.72
C PHE A 193 10.36 -4.46 -0.96
N PRO A 194 11.61 -5.01 -1.02
CA PRO A 194 12.72 -4.62 -0.15
C PRO A 194 13.39 -3.29 -0.51
N GLU A 195 12.70 -2.37 -1.18
CA GLU A 195 13.06 -0.94 -1.27
C GLU A 195 12.50 -0.13 -0.09
N LYS A 196 11.53 -0.69 0.65
CA LYS A 196 10.92 -0.07 1.82
C LYS A 196 11.73 -0.41 3.08
N LEU A 197 11.69 0.49 4.08
CA LEU A 197 12.55 0.46 5.27
C LEU A 197 12.64 -0.91 5.93
N ILE A 198 11.51 -1.50 6.31
CA ILE A 198 11.50 -2.73 7.11
C ILE A 198 12.11 -3.92 6.34
N PRO A 199 11.64 -4.31 5.15
CA PRO A 199 12.22 -5.44 4.44
C PRO A 199 13.64 -5.17 3.93
N LEU A 200 13.98 -3.92 3.58
CA LEU A 200 15.35 -3.53 3.23
C LEU A 200 16.30 -3.80 4.39
N PHE A 201 15.94 -3.37 5.59
CA PHE A 201 16.80 -3.48 6.77
C PHE A 201 16.92 -4.93 7.23
N ILE A 202 15.85 -5.73 7.20
CA ILE A 202 15.92 -7.17 7.47
C ILE A 202 16.93 -7.84 6.52
N ASN A 203 16.83 -7.55 5.23
CA ASN A 203 17.75 -8.10 4.22
C ASN A 203 19.20 -7.64 4.45
N ASN A 204 19.41 -6.36 4.79
CA ASN A 204 20.73 -5.81 5.04
C ASN A 204 21.35 -6.39 6.33
N ILE A 205 20.59 -6.53 7.42
CA ILE A 205 21.06 -7.17 8.68
C ILE A 205 21.47 -8.62 8.39
N ARG A 206 20.65 -9.37 7.65
CA ARG A 206 20.96 -10.76 7.26
C ARG A 206 22.32 -10.86 6.55
N HIS A 207 22.65 -9.90 5.69
CA HIS A 207 23.87 -9.88 4.88
C HIS A 207 25.00 -9.00 5.45
N ASN A 208 24.86 -8.49 6.67
CA ASN A 208 25.82 -7.59 7.32
C ASN A 208 26.15 -6.35 6.45
N LYS A 209 25.10 -5.75 5.85
CA LYS A 209 25.19 -4.54 5.02
C LYS A 209 24.75 -3.29 5.79
N PRO A 210 25.21 -2.08 5.39
CA PRO A 210 24.81 -0.84 6.02
C PRO A 210 23.28 -0.64 6.06
N LEU A 211 22.80 -0.01 7.12
CA LEU A 211 21.40 0.40 7.32
C LEU A 211 21.29 1.91 7.11
N PRO A 212 20.91 2.38 5.92
CA PRO A 212 20.90 3.81 5.61
C PRO A 212 19.75 4.52 6.32
N VAL A 213 20.07 5.41 7.24
CA VAL A 213 19.11 6.22 8.01
C VAL A 213 19.15 7.64 7.49
N TYR A 214 18.02 8.12 6.94
CA TYR A 214 17.88 9.49 6.47
C TYR A 214 17.99 10.52 7.60
N GLY A 215 18.81 11.53 7.44
CA GLY A 215 19.03 12.58 8.43
C GLY A 215 19.46 11.99 9.77
N LYS A 216 18.70 12.25 10.82
CA LYS A 216 18.91 11.68 12.16
C LYS A 216 17.93 10.55 12.52
N GLY A 217 17.04 10.19 11.59
CA GLY A 217 15.99 9.21 11.84
C GLY A 217 14.89 9.70 12.78
N GLU A 218 14.71 11.01 12.92
CA GLU A 218 13.72 11.61 13.84
C GLU A 218 12.30 11.70 13.25
N ASN A 219 12.14 11.40 11.95
CA ASN A 219 10.82 11.38 11.31
C ASN A 219 9.93 10.33 11.98
N VAL A 220 8.67 10.72 12.24
CA VAL A 220 7.67 9.88 12.90
C VAL A 220 6.68 9.36 11.87
N ARG A 221 6.36 8.07 11.96
CA ARG A 221 5.37 7.39 11.13
C ARG A 221 4.44 6.56 11.98
N ASP A 222 3.18 6.50 11.61
CA ASP A 222 2.24 5.52 12.13
C ASP A 222 2.35 4.23 11.30
N TRP A 223 2.37 3.07 11.96
CA TRP A 223 2.63 1.78 11.32
C TRP A 223 1.44 0.85 11.45
N LEU A 224 0.96 0.38 10.30
CA LEU A 224 -0.22 -0.47 10.14
C LEU A 224 0.18 -1.86 9.62
N PHE A 225 -0.19 -2.91 10.34
CA PHE A 225 0.04 -4.27 9.87
C PHE A 225 -0.82 -4.57 8.64
N VAL A 226 -0.22 -5.13 7.58
CA VAL A 226 -0.85 -5.25 6.26
C VAL A 226 -2.14 -6.08 6.25
N GLU A 227 -2.22 -7.12 7.08
CA GLU A 227 -3.43 -7.93 7.18
C GLU A 227 -4.58 -7.14 7.84
N ASP A 228 -4.26 -6.26 8.79
CA ASP A 228 -5.23 -5.33 9.37
C ASP A 228 -5.75 -4.33 8.35
N HIS A 229 -4.86 -3.84 7.47
CA HIS A 229 -5.26 -2.99 6.36
C HIS A 229 -6.18 -3.73 5.38
N ALA A 230 -5.84 -4.96 4.99
CA ALA A 230 -6.71 -5.78 4.13
C ALA A 230 -8.10 -5.99 4.74
N ARG A 231 -8.19 -6.23 6.08
CA ARG A 231 -9.47 -6.32 6.82
C ARG A 231 -10.25 -5.00 6.81
N ALA A 232 -9.54 -3.87 6.94
CA ALA A 232 -10.18 -2.55 6.86
C ALA A 232 -10.75 -2.28 5.46
N ILE A 233 -9.98 -2.57 4.40
CA ILE A 233 -10.44 -2.43 3.01
C ILE A 233 -11.68 -3.27 2.77
N ASP A 234 -11.67 -4.53 3.16
CA ASP A 234 -12.81 -5.43 3.05
C ASP A 234 -14.05 -4.88 3.75
N LEU A 235 -13.89 -4.42 4.98
CA LEU A 235 -14.97 -3.87 5.77
C LEU A 235 -15.55 -2.57 5.17
N ILE A 236 -14.69 -1.64 4.74
CA ILE A 236 -15.10 -0.41 4.08
C ILE A 236 -15.80 -0.71 2.75
N PHE A 237 -15.26 -1.64 1.95
CA PHE A 237 -15.86 -2.03 0.68
C PHE A 237 -17.32 -2.46 0.88
N HIS A 238 -17.59 -3.34 1.85
CA HIS A 238 -18.92 -3.91 2.06
C HIS A 238 -19.86 -3.01 2.87
N LYS A 239 -19.35 -2.30 3.87
CA LYS A 239 -20.18 -1.59 4.86
C LYS A 239 -19.96 -0.08 4.93
N GLY A 240 -18.87 0.44 4.35
CA GLY A 240 -18.60 1.87 4.33
C GLY A 240 -19.66 2.62 3.53
N LYS A 241 -19.80 3.89 3.83
CA LYS A 241 -20.78 4.80 3.23
C LYS A 241 -20.31 5.25 1.84
N VAL A 242 -21.18 5.19 0.87
CA VAL A 242 -20.90 5.69 -0.50
C VAL A 242 -20.68 7.21 -0.45
N GLY A 243 -19.71 7.70 -1.21
CA GLY A 243 -19.29 9.11 -1.25
C GLY A 243 -18.38 9.52 -0.09
N ASP A 244 -18.04 8.59 0.83
CA ASP A 244 -17.32 8.92 2.05
C ASP A 244 -15.83 8.51 1.98
N THR A 245 -15.04 9.11 2.86
CA THR A 245 -13.61 8.81 3.06
C THR A 245 -13.41 8.22 4.45
N TYR A 246 -12.50 7.24 4.56
CA TYR A 246 -12.13 6.60 5.83
C TYR A 246 -10.61 6.60 5.99
N ASN A 247 -10.14 7.06 7.13
CA ASN A 247 -8.75 6.94 7.53
C ASN A 247 -8.49 5.58 8.17
N ILE A 248 -7.35 4.95 7.82
CA ILE A 248 -6.94 3.65 8.32
C ILE A 248 -5.52 3.78 8.90
N GLY A 249 -5.39 3.79 10.22
CA GLY A 249 -4.12 3.92 10.93
C GLY A 249 -3.91 2.83 11.96
N GLY A 250 -2.65 2.59 12.30
CA GLY A 250 -2.25 1.57 13.27
C GLY A 250 -2.30 2.03 14.73
N PHE A 251 -2.40 3.33 14.98
CA PHE A 251 -2.18 3.95 16.31
C PHE A 251 -0.80 3.59 16.90
N ASN A 252 0.18 3.38 16.05
CA ASN A 252 1.54 2.96 16.36
C ASN A 252 2.56 3.95 15.82
N GLU A 253 2.67 5.11 16.45
CA GLU A 253 3.64 6.13 16.07
C GLU A 253 5.04 5.77 16.57
N TRP A 254 6.01 5.73 15.65
CA TRP A 254 7.42 5.47 15.94
C TRP A 254 8.32 6.47 15.23
N LYS A 255 9.36 6.95 15.92
CA LYS A 255 10.50 7.56 15.24
C LYS A 255 11.23 6.48 14.44
N ASN A 256 11.68 6.82 13.25
CA ASN A 256 12.38 5.85 12.40
C ASN A 256 13.58 5.21 13.13
N ILE A 257 14.38 6.00 13.86
CA ILE A 257 15.54 5.45 14.59
C ILE A 257 15.16 4.47 15.69
N ASP A 258 14.04 4.72 16.42
CA ASP A 258 13.58 3.84 17.49
C ASP A 258 13.03 2.54 16.91
N LEU A 259 12.25 2.63 15.82
CA LEU A 259 11.78 1.47 15.05
C LEU A 259 12.95 0.63 14.55
N ILE A 260 13.98 1.26 13.98
CA ILE A 260 15.18 0.56 13.46
C ILE A 260 15.87 -0.23 14.58
N LYS A 261 15.98 0.33 15.78
CA LYS A 261 16.56 -0.39 16.92
C LYS A 261 15.73 -1.60 17.35
N VAL A 262 14.39 -1.47 17.34
CA VAL A 262 13.50 -2.63 17.60
C VAL A 262 13.69 -3.69 16.52
N LEU A 263 13.74 -3.27 15.25
CA LEU A 263 13.94 -4.18 14.12
C LEU A 263 15.28 -4.92 14.20
N ILE A 264 16.37 -4.23 14.55
CA ILE A 264 17.69 -4.85 14.76
C ILE A 264 17.61 -5.90 15.87
N LYS A 265 17.07 -5.54 17.04
CA LYS A 265 16.94 -6.48 18.17
C LYS A 265 16.19 -7.75 17.79
N VAL A 266 15.04 -7.61 17.17
CA VAL A 266 14.20 -8.74 16.75
C VAL A 266 14.92 -9.59 15.69
N THR A 267 15.53 -8.94 14.70
CA THR A 267 16.21 -9.66 13.61
C THR A 267 17.44 -10.41 14.13
N ASP A 268 18.29 -9.78 14.95
CA ASP A 268 19.47 -10.43 15.55
C ASP A 268 19.05 -11.64 16.39
N ARG A 269 18.05 -11.47 17.28
CA ARG A 269 17.52 -12.57 18.09
C ARG A 269 17.07 -13.75 17.26
N LEU A 270 16.28 -13.52 16.21
CA LEU A 270 15.76 -14.56 15.33
C LEU A 270 16.86 -15.20 14.45
N LEU A 271 17.97 -14.51 14.21
CA LEU A 271 19.18 -15.05 13.59
C LEU A 271 20.12 -15.77 14.59
N GLY A 272 19.74 -15.87 15.87
CA GLY A 272 20.58 -16.49 16.91
C GLY A 272 21.78 -15.64 17.33
N ARG A 273 21.73 -14.33 17.10
CA ARG A 273 22.77 -13.36 17.51
C ARG A 273 22.36 -12.64 18.79
N PRO A 274 23.31 -12.08 19.56
CA PRO A 274 22.98 -11.17 20.66
C PRO A 274 22.13 -9.99 20.17
N GLU A 275 21.10 -9.60 20.91
CA GLU A 275 20.28 -8.44 20.58
C GLU A 275 21.12 -7.16 20.45
N GLY A 276 20.99 -6.44 19.34
CA GLY A 276 21.76 -5.23 19.04
C GLY A 276 23.14 -5.49 18.43
N ALA A 277 23.50 -6.75 18.14
CA ALA A 277 24.77 -7.09 17.48
C ALA A 277 24.95 -6.32 16.15
N SER A 278 23.86 -5.98 15.47
CA SER A 278 23.85 -5.26 14.19
C SER A 278 23.72 -3.74 14.32
N ASP A 279 23.75 -3.15 15.53
CA ASP A 279 23.65 -1.69 15.73
C ASP A 279 24.77 -0.93 15.00
N HIS A 280 25.95 -1.53 14.86
CA HIS A 280 27.10 -0.95 14.14
C HIS A 280 26.84 -0.76 12.64
N LEU A 281 25.80 -1.36 12.07
CA LEU A 281 25.43 -1.21 10.66
C LEU A 281 24.67 0.09 10.39
N ILE A 282 24.16 0.78 11.42
CA ILE A 282 23.45 2.04 11.24
C ILE A 282 24.39 3.06 10.59
N THR A 283 23.97 3.58 9.44
CA THR A 283 24.74 4.56 8.67
C THR A 283 23.83 5.74 8.34
N TYR A 284 24.16 6.91 8.87
CA TYR A 284 23.39 8.13 8.59
C TYR A 284 23.72 8.66 7.19
N VAL A 285 22.69 8.93 6.40
CA VAL A 285 22.80 9.47 5.05
C VAL A 285 22.10 10.83 4.95
N THR A 286 22.38 11.58 3.88
CA THR A 286 21.71 12.85 3.62
C THR A 286 20.19 12.66 3.59
N ASP A 287 19.46 13.56 4.24
CA ASP A 287 18.01 13.49 4.24
C ASP A 287 17.43 13.77 2.85
N ARG A 288 16.27 13.20 2.57
CA ARG A 288 15.60 13.42 1.28
C ARG A 288 14.97 14.81 1.22
N ALA A 289 14.88 15.38 0.02
CA ALA A 289 14.17 16.63 -0.20
C ALA A 289 12.66 16.47 0.10
N GLY A 290 12.07 17.44 0.80
CA GLY A 290 10.63 17.42 1.14
C GLY A 290 10.26 16.29 2.11
N HIS A 291 11.17 15.88 2.99
CA HIS A 291 10.92 14.81 3.95
C HIS A 291 10.04 15.29 5.12
N ASP A 292 8.78 15.02 5.07
CA ASP A 292 7.82 15.38 6.11
C ASP A 292 8.19 14.80 7.48
N LEU A 293 8.07 15.64 8.52
CA LEU A 293 8.54 15.29 9.86
C LEU A 293 7.67 14.20 10.50
N ARG A 294 6.34 14.32 10.43
CA ARG A 294 5.43 13.43 11.14
C ARG A 294 4.18 13.16 10.32
N TYR A 295 3.82 11.88 10.23
CA TYR A 295 2.51 11.40 9.80
C TYR A 295 1.86 10.64 10.94
N ALA A 296 0.63 11.00 11.28
CA ALA A 296 -0.19 10.29 12.25
C ALA A 296 -1.67 10.50 11.88
N ILE A 297 -2.39 9.41 11.80
CA ILE A 297 -3.75 9.39 11.25
C ILE A 297 -4.77 8.97 12.30
N ASP A 298 -5.94 9.60 12.29
CA ASP A 298 -7.06 9.29 13.18
C ASP A 298 -8.03 8.33 12.48
N SER A 299 -8.13 7.10 12.98
CA SER A 299 -9.06 6.06 12.49
C SER A 299 -10.34 5.97 13.34
N THR A 300 -10.62 6.95 14.19
CA THR A 300 -11.78 6.93 15.10
C THR A 300 -13.11 6.81 14.36
N LYS A 301 -13.23 7.44 13.17
CA LYS A 301 -14.41 7.30 12.33
C LYS A 301 -14.63 5.83 11.91
N LEU A 302 -13.60 5.17 11.43
CA LEU A 302 -13.67 3.77 11.01
C LEU A 302 -14.05 2.85 12.18
N LYS A 303 -13.49 3.09 13.37
CA LYS A 303 -13.85 2.37 14.59
C LYS A 303 -15.30 2.58 14.96
N ASN A 304 -15.75 3.83 15.03
CA ASN A 304 -17.09 4.18 15.52
C ASN A 304 -18.21 3.75 14.55
N GLU A 305 -17.99 3.90 13.25
CA GLU A 305 -19.00 3.59 12.25
C GLU A 305 -19.03 2.09 11.86
N LEU A 306 -17.86 1.45 11.78
CA LEU A 306 -17.72 0.09 11.25
C LEU A 306 -17.15 -0.92 12.25
N GLY A 307 -16.72 -0.49 13.43
CA GLY A 307 -16.21 -1.39 14.48
C GLY A 307 -14.81 -1.97 14.20
N TRP A 308 -14.04 -1.34 13.30
CA TRP A 308 -12.69 -1.81 12.97
C TRP A 308 -11.65 -1.27 13.96
N GLU A 309 -10.74 -2.15 14.36
CA GLU A 309 -9.52 -1.82 15.11
C GLU A 309 -8.35 -2.67 14.61
N PRO A 310 -7.10 -2.16 14.70
CA PRO A 310 -5.92 -2.98 14.43
C PRO A 310 -5.85 -4.14 15.43
N SER A 311 -5.45 -5.31 14.94
CA SER A 311 -5.41 -6.54 15.75
C SER A 311 -4.07 -6.76 16.44
N LEU A 312 -3.00 -6.11 15.97
CA LEU A 312 -1.64 -6.27 16.46
C LEU A 312 -1.04 -4.93 16.88
N GLN A 313 -0.29 -4.95 17.96
CA GLN A 313 0.67 -3.90 18.28
C GLN A 313 1.93 -4.08 17.43
N PHE A 314 2.71 -2.99 17.28
CA PHE A 314 3.88 -2.98 16.40
C PHE A 314 4.91 -4.07 16.74
N GLU A 315 5.20 -4.28 18.01
CA GLU A 315 6.21 -5.23 18.46
C GLU A 315 5.85 -6.68 18.08
N GLU A 316 4.58 -7.06 18.21
CA GLU A 316 4.10 -8.39 17.80
C GLU A 316 4.09 -8.52 16.26
N GLY A 317 3.64 -7.47 15.58
CA GLY A 317 3.59 -7.44 14.12
C GLY A 317 4.97 -7.48 13.49
N ILE A 318 5.96 -6.77 14.07
CA ILE A 318 7.33 -6.77 13.55
C ILE A 318 8.01 -8.14 13.74
N GLU A 319 7.75 -8.82 14.85
CA GLU A 319 8.27 -10.18 15.06
C GLU A 319 7.74 -11.17 14.03
N LYS A 320 6.42 -11.14 13.75
CA LYS A 320 5.81 -11.94 12.67
C LYS A 320 6.43 -11.60 11.30
N THR A 321 6.64 -10.32 11.04
CA THR A 321 7.20 -9.84 9.78
C THR A 321 8.63 -10.33 9.58
N VAL A 322 9.51 -10.12 10.56
CA VAL A 322 10.91 -10.58 10.49
C VAL A 322 10.96 -12.08 10.32
N LYS A 323 10.21 -12.83 11.12
CA LYS A 323 10.13 -14.29 11.03
C LYS A 323 9.77 -14.74 9.63
N TRP A 324 8.75 -14.12 9.03
CA TRP A 324 8.33 -14.45 7.67
C TRP A 324 9.48 -14.25 6.65
N TYR A 325 10.19 -13.11 6.69
CA TYR A 325 11.31 -12.87 5.76
C TYR A 325 12.46 -13.86 5.95
N LEU A 326 12.75 -14.25 7.18
CA LEU A 326 13.80 -15.23 7.46
C LEU A 326 13.42 -16.66 7.04
N GLU A 327 12.12 -17.01 7.09
CA GLU A 327 11.59 -18.30 6.62
C GLU A 327 11.38 -18.35 5.11
N ASN A 328 11.24 -17.19 4.43
CA ASN A 328 11.00 -17.06 3.00
C ASN A 328 12.19 -16.43 2.25
N GLN A 329 13.39 -16.92 2.54
CA GLN A 329 14.62 -16.36 1.98
C GLN A 329 14.71 -16.52 0.46
N GLU A 330 14.20 -17.62 -0.10
CA GLU A 330 14.12 -17.84 -1.54
C GLU A 330 13.31 -16.74 -2.24
N TRP A 331 12.17 -16.37 -1.67
CA TRP A 331 11.37 -15.26 -2.17
C TRP A 331 12.15 -13.94 -2.11
N LEU A 332 12.77 -13.66 -0.97
CA LEU A 332 13.55 -12.44 -0.76
C LEU A 332 14.75 -12.35 -1.72
N ASP A 333 15.48 -13.43 -1.88
CA ASP A 333 16.65 -13.51 -2.79
C ASP A 333 16.20 -13.33 -4.25
N ASN A 334 15.06 -13.90 -4.64
CA ASN A 334 14.49 -13.73 -5.98
C ASN A 334 14.13 -12.27 -6.28
N VAL A 335 13.39 -11.61 -5.39
CA VAL A 335 12.98 -10.20 -5.60
C VAL A 335 14.12 -9.19 -5.46
N THR A 336 15.22 -9.55 -4.79
CA THR A 336 16.43 -8.72 -4.66
C THR A 336 17.50 -9.01 -5.70
N SER A 337 17.21 -9.84 -6.69
CA SER A 337 18.12 -10.14 -7.83
C SER A 337 17.96 -9.13 -8.98
N GLY A 338 18.88 -9.15 -9.93
CA GLY A 338 18.75 -8.43 -11.20
C GLY A 338 18.62 -6.90 -11.05
N ASP A 339 17.51 -6.34 -11.53
CA ASP A 339 17.31 -4.87 -11.57
C ASP A 339 17.20 -4.21 -10.20
N TYR A 340 16.81 -4.96 -9.16
CA TYR A 340 16.85 -4.46 -7.79
C TYR A 340 18.29 -4.08 -7.35
N GLN A 341 19.29 -4.89 -7.69
CA GLN A 341 20.68 -4.59 -7.31
C GLN A 341 21.17 -3.31 -7.98
N LYS A 342 20.83 -3.08 -9.25
CA LYS A 342 21.15 -1.83 -9.95
C LYS A 342 20.48 -0.62 -9.26
N TYR A 343 19.20 -0.77 -8.90
CA TYR A 343 18.47 0.26 -8.16
C TYR A 343 19.14 0.55 -6.81
N TYR A 344 19.47 -0.50 -6.03
CA TYR A 344 20.12 -0.37 -4.73
C TYR A 344 21.46 0.38 -4.82
N GLU A 345 22.29 0.03 -5.79
CA GLU A 345 23.57 0.69 -6.03
C GLU A 345 23.41 2.18 -6.38
N MET A 346 22.43 2.50 -7.20
CA MET A 346 22.15 3.89 -7.60
C MET A 346 21.65 4.75 -6.42
N MET A 347 20.99 4.14 -5.42
CA MET A 347 20.41 4.86 -4.27
C MET A 347 21.39 5.03 -3.11
N TYR A 348 22.25 4.03 -2.87
CA TYR A 348 23.00 3.92 -1.61
C TYR A 348 24.51 3.75 -1.76
N LYS A 349 25.06 3.76 -2.97
CA LYS A 349 26.49 3.86 -3.31
C LYS A 349 26.78 5.20 -3.99
#